data_526e79c446c3698cb02d0a7c08ff612d
#
_entry.id   526e79c446c3698cb02d0a7c08ff612d
#
_cell.length_a   1.000
_cell.length_b   1.000
_cell.length_c   1.000
_cell.angle_alpha   90.00
_cell.angle_beta   90.00
_cell.angle_gamma   90.00
#
_symmetry.space_group_name_H-M   'P 1'
#
loop_
_entity.id
_entity.type
_entity.pdbx_description
1 polymer ?
#
loop_
_entity_poly.entity_id
_entity_poly.type
_entity_poly.pdbx_seq_one_letter_code
_entity_poly.pdbx_strand_id
1 'polypeptide(L)'
;QGKNRYILTLLGRKLTARQIAAVTRILAEQDMNIDAIKRLTGRIPLDERKMHTRACIEFSVRGTPRDKEAMQEQLMKLASELEMDFSFQLDNMYRRMRRLICFDMDSTLIETEVIDELAIRAGVGAEVKAITERAMRGEIDFTESFRERVALLKGLDESVMQEIAESLPITEGVDRLMYVLKKYGYKIAILSGGFTYFGQYLQKKYGVDYVYANELEIVDGKLT
;
A
#
# COMPACT_ATOMS: atom_id res chain seq x y z
N GLN A 1 17.54 -7.42 -31.62
CA GLN A 1 17.53 -6.72 -30.35
C GLN A 1 16.10 -6.74 -29.83
N GLY A 2 15.82 -7.45 -28.72
CA GLY A 2 14.49 -7.57 -28.16
C GLY A 2 14.02 -6.21 -27.64
N LYS A 3 12.87 -5.74 -28.12
CA LYS A 3 12.22 -4.53 -27.59
C LYS A 3 11.83 -4.78 -26.12
N ASN A 4 12.05 -3.81 -25.26
CA ASN A 4 11.62 -3.88 -23.88
C ASN A 4 10.12 -4.15 -23.77
N ARG A 5 9.75 -4.99 -22.82
CA ARG A 5 8.34 -5.27 -22.49
C ARG A 5 8.01 -4.72 -21.12
N TYR A 6 6.84 -4.14 -21.01
CA TYR A 6 6.34 -3.58 -19.77
C TYR A 6 4.91 -4.07 -19.52
N ILE A 7 4.54 -4.03 -18.26
CA ILE A 7 3.16 -4.20 -17.83
C ILE A 7 2.69 -2.87 -17.23
N LEU A 8 1.62 -2.34 -17.81
CA LEU A 8 0.88 -1.21 -17.24
C LEU A 8 -0.41 -1.76 -16.64
N THR A 9 -0.59 -1.57 -15.35
CA THR A 9 -1.81 -1.97 -14.64
C THR A 9 -2.59 -0.73 -14.23
N LEU A 10 -3.88 -0.70 -14.51
CA LEU A 10 -4.81 0.34 -14.07
C LEU A 10 -5.76 -0.25 -13.03
N LEU A 11 -5.96 0.47 -11.94
CA LEU A 11 -6.90 0.14 -10.89
C LEU A 11 -7.80 1.35 -10.61
N GLY A 12 -9.11 1.13 -10.49
CA GLY A 12 -10.06 2.18 -10.15
C GLY A 12 -11.40 1.61 -9.72
N ARG A 13 -12.27 2.45 -9.19
CA ARG A 13 -13.66 2.06 -8.88
C ARG A 13 -14.41 1.71 -10.17
N LYS A 14 -14.14 2.46 -11.24
CA LYS A 14 -14.62 2.20 -12.61
C LYS A 14 -13.45 2.43 -13.56
N LEU A 15 -13.34 1.61 -14.58
CA LEU A 15 -12.42 1.85 -15.70
C LEU A 15 -13.27 1.91 -16.98
N THR A 16 -13.51 3.13 -17.42
CA THR A 16 -14.32 3.44 -18.59
C THR A 16 -13.45 3.55 -19.83
N ALA A 17 -14.09 3.54 -21.00
CA ALA A 17 -13.41 3.79 -22.27
C ALA A 17 -12.65 5.13 -22.31
N ARG A 18 -13.17 6.16 -21.61
CA ARG A 18 -12.51 7.47 -21.51
C ARG A 18 -11.15 7.37 -20.81
N GLN A 19 -11.07 6.65 -19.69
CA GLN A 19 -9.82 6.42 -18.95
C GLN A 19 -8.82 5.62 -19.78
N ILE A 20 -9.28 4.55 -20.43
CA ILE A 20 -8.47 3.72 -21.30
C ILE A 20 -7.93 4.54 -22.49
N ALA A 21 -8.78 5.34 -23.15
CA ALA A 21 -8.37 6.19 -24.27
C ALA A 21 -7.33 7.23 -23.85
N ALA A 22 -7.46 7.83 -22.67
CA ALA A 22 -6.49 8.80 -22.17
C ALA A 22 -5.12 8.15 -21.92
N VAL A 23 -5.09 6.98 -21.29
CA VAL A 23 -3.86 6.22 -21.01
C VAL A 23 -3.19 5.76 -22.30
N THR A 24 -3.96 5.20 -23.24
CA THR A 24 -3.41 4.73 -24.52
C THR A 24 -2.86 5.85 -25.39
N ARG A 25 -3.40 7.06 -25.28
CA ARG A 25 -2.83 8.25 -25.93
C ARG A 25 -1.44 8.56 -25.40
N ILE A 26 -1.24 8.56 -24.07
CA ILE A 26 0.09 8.77 -23.48
C ILE A 26 1.09 7.72 -23.99
N LEU A 27 0.69 6.45 -24.05
CA LEU A 27 1.56 5.39 -24.57
C LEU A 27 1.90 5.61 -26.07
N ALA A 28 0.92 6.04 -26.87
CA ALA A 28 1.13 6.34 -28.28
C ALA A 28 2.09 7.51 -28.50
N GLU A 29 1.98 8.57 -27.71
CA GLU A 29 2.90 9.73 -27.75
C GLU A 29 4.33 9.36 -27.38
N GLN A 30 4.51 8.26 -26.62
CA GLN A 30 5.81 7.71 -26.24
C GLN A 30 6.33 6.61 -27.18
N ASP A 31 5.72 6.44 -28.36
CA ASP A 31 6.04 5.38 -29.34
C ASP A 31 5.95 3.95 -28.78
N MET A 32 5.11 3.73 -27.80
CA MET A 32 4.89 2.42 -27.23
C MET A 32 3.72 1.71 -27.90
N ASN A 33 3.86 0.41 -28.09
CA ASN A 33 2.82 -0.45 -28.67
C ASN A 33 2.16 -1.31 -27.61
N ILE A 34 0.85 -1.50 -27.73
CA ILE A 34 0.07 -2.38 -26.85
C ILE A 34 -0.10 -3.73 -27.55
N ASP A 35 0.46 -4.79 -26.96
CA ASP A 35 0.36 -6.15 -27.48
C ASP A 35 -0.91 -6.88 -27.01
N ALA A 36 -1.38 -6.56 -25.80
CA ALA A 36 -2.59 -7.14 -25.23
C ALA A 36 -3.19 -6.23 -24.15
N ILE A 37 -4.51 -6.32 -23.99
CA ILE A 37 -5.26 -5.70 -22.93
C ILE A 37 -6.09 -6.80 -22.24
N LYS A 38 -5.93 -6.94 -20.93
CA LYS A 38 -6.60 -7.98 -20.15
C LYS A 38 -7.30 -7.38 -18.94
N ARG A 39 -8.58 -7.67 -18.79
CA ARG A 39 -9.30 -7.35 -17.56
C ARG A 39 -8.98 -8.42 -16.51
N LEU A 40 -8.52 -7.99 -15.33
CA LEU A 40 -8.19 -8.87 -14.21
C LEU A 40 -9.36 -9.07 -13.24
N THR A 41 -10.34 -8.18 -13.27
CA THR A 41 -11.56 -8.24 -12.45
C THR A 41 -12.76 -8.70 -13.27
N GLY A 42 -13.82 -9.14 -12.59
CA GLY A 42 -15.11 -9.43 -13.22
C GLY A 42 -15.73 -8.21 -13.91
N ARG A 43 -16.80 -8.43 -14.68
CA ARG A 43 -17.57 -7.35 -15.28
C ARG A 43 -18.34 -6.63 -14.17
N ILE A 44 -18.29 -5.29 -14.19
CA ILE A 44 -19.03 -4.44 -13.28
C ILE A 44 -20.13 -3.77 -14.07
N PRO A 45 -21.40 -3.90 -13.65
CA PRO A 45 -22.50 -3.16 -14.26
C PRO A 45 -22.26 -1.65 -14.15
N LEU A 46 -22.46 -0.92 -15.24
CA LEU A 46 -22.23 0.53 -15.28
C LEU A 46 -23.23 1.32 -14.41
N ASP A 47 -24.39 0.73 -14.15
CA ASP A 47 -25.50 1.37 -13.45
C ASP A 47 -25.54 1.13 -11.93
N GLU A 48 -24.72 0.23 -11.42
CA GLU A 48 -24.70 -0.06 -9.99
C GLU A 48 -23.84 0.94 -9.20
N ARG A 49 -24.48 1.65 -8.29
CA ARG A 49 -23.84 2.53 -7.29
C ARG A 49 -23.25 1.75 -6.10
N LYS A 50 -22.70 0.55 -6.32
CA LYS A 50 -22.07 -0.22 -5.25
C LYS A 50 -20.71 0.39 -4.92
N MET A 51 -20.59 0.92 -3.72
CA MET A 51 -19.39 1.61 -3.21
C MET A 51 -18.12 0.74 -3.14
N HIS A 52 -18.22 -0.57 -3.36
CA HIS A 52 -17.12 -1.53 -3.21
C HIS A 52 -16.66 -2.19 -4.51
N THR A 53 -17.11 -1.70 -5.66
CA THR A 53 -16.65 -2.23 -6.94
C THR A 53 -15.25 -1.71 -7.27
N ARG A 54 -14.37 -2.61 -7.70
CA ARG A 54 -13.05 -2.24 -8.22
C ARG A 54 -12.84 -2.89 -9.58
N ALA A 55 -12.27 -2.13 -10.50
CA ALA A 55 -11.90 -2.60 -11.82
C ALA A 55 -10.39 -2.57 -11.97
N CYS A 56 -9.82 -3.64 -12.52
CA CYS A 56 -8.40 -3.74 -12.78
C CYS A 56 -8.18 -4.21 -14.23
N ILE A 57 -7.35 -3.48 -14.97
CA ILE A 57 -6.98 -3.80 -16.36
C ILE A 57 -5.47 -3.78 -16.48
N GLU A 58 -4.94 -4.80 -17.12
CA GLU A 58 -3.53 -4.96 -17.44
C GLU A 58 -3.30 -4.77 -18.93
N PHE A 59 -2.30 -3.97 -19.28
CA PHE A 59 -1.80 -3.78 -20.63
C PHE A 59 -0.41 -4.41 -20.74
N SER A 60 -0.22 -5.29 -21.72
CA SER A 60 1.11 -5.71 -22.14
C SER A 60 1.63 -4.72 -23.17
N VAL A 61 2.69 -4.01 -22.82
CA VAL A 61 3.23 -2.89 -23.60
C VAL A 61 4.64 -3.21 -24.06
N ARG A 62 4.95 -2.87 -25.31
CA ARG A 62 6.26 -3.10 -25.92
C ARG A 62 6.84 -1.81 -26.49
N GLY A 63 8.14 -1.65 -26.32
CA GLY A 63 8.89 -0.50 -26.80
C GLY A 63 9.79 0.09 -25.74
N THR A 64 10.43 1.20 -26.06
CA THR A 64 11.17 2.02 -25.11
C THR A 64 10.53 3.40 -25.14
N PRO A 65 10.02 3.91 -24.01
CA PRO A 65 9.42 5.24 -24.01
C PRO A 65 10.46 6.29 -24.42
N ARG A 66 10.05 7.30 -25.19
CA ARG A 66 10.91 8.41 -25.59
C ARG A 66 11.46 9.17 -24.37
N ASP A 67 10.58 9.39 -23.41
CA ASP A 67 10.90 10.02 -22.12
C ASP A 67 10.08 9.33 -21.03
N LYS A 68 10.75 8.47 -20.26
CA LYS A 68 10.10 7.67 -19.22
C LYS A 68 9.61 8.53 -18.05
N GLU A 69 10.37 9.57 -17.69
CA GLU A 69 10.03 10.46 -16.57
C GLU A 69 8.80 11.30 -16.91
N ALA A 70 8.81 11.93 -18.09
CA ALA A 70 7.66 12.69 -18.59
C ALA A 70 6.41 11.80 -18.73
N MET A 71 6.56 10.55 -19.20
CA MET A 71 5.46 9.61 -19.28
C MET A 71 4.87 9.29 -17.89
N GLN A 72 5.71 9.07 -16.89
CA GLN A 72 5.27 8.80 -15.52
C GLN A 72 4.55 10.00 -14.91
N GLU A 73 5.05 11.21 -15.12
CA GLU A 73 4.38 12.44 -14.67
C GLU A 73 3.00 12.62 -15.31
N GLN A 74 2.89 12.39 -16.62
CA GLN A 74 1.61 12.44 -17.33
C GLN A 74 0.62 11.37 -16.80
N LEU A 75 1.10 10.16 -16.55
CA LEU A 75 0.27 9.10 -15.97
C LEU A 75 -0.19 9.43 -14.54
N MET A 76 0.69 9.98 -13.70
CA MET A 76 0.34 10.40 -12.35
C MET A 76 -0.72 11.50 -12.35
N LYS A 77 -0.55 12.52 -13.19
CA LYS A 77 -1.53 13.60 -13.35
C LYS A 77 -2.87 13.05 -13.80
N LEU A 78 -2.87 12.21 -14.83
CA LEU A 78 -4.08 11.58 -15.36
C LEU A 78 -4.78 10.68 -14.32
N ALA A 79 -4.01 9.92 -13.53
CA ALA A 79 -4.52 9.07 -12.47
C ALA A 79 -5.27 9.88 -11.41
N SER A 80 -4.69 11.00 -10.98
CA SER A 80 -5.34 11.93 -10.05
C SER A 80 -6.63 12.54 -10.61
N GLU A 81 -6.60 12.99 -11.89
CA GLU A 81 -7.76 13.61 -12.54
C GLU A 81 -8.93 12.64 -12.78
N LEU A 82 -8.63 11.36 -13.01
CA LEU A 82 -9.63 10.34 -13.36
C LEU A 82 -9.91 9.33 -12.24
N GLU A 83 -9.45 9.62 -11.03
CA GLU A 83 -9.69 8.79 -9.83
C GLU A 83 -9.31 7.32 -10.05
N MET A 84 -8.10 7.08 -10.55
CA MET A 84 -7.55 5.75 -10.75
C MET A 84 -6.08 5.70 -10.32
N ASP A 85 -5.60 4.49 -10.06
CA ASP A 85 -4.20 4.21 -9.78
C ASP A 85 -3.55 3.52 -10.98
N PHE A 86 -2.24 3.62 -11.11
CA PHE A 86 -1.48 2.89 -12.11
C PHE A 86 -0.18 2.33 -11.56
N SER A 87 0.30 1.28 -12.20
CA SER A 87 1.64 0.72 -12.00
C SER A 87 2.25 0.42 -13.36
N PHE A 88 3.49 0.89 -13.59
CA PHE A 88 4.24 0.63 -14.80
C PHE A 88 5.54 -0.11 -14.49
N GLN A 89 5.66 -1.36 -14.92
CA GLN A 89 6.74 -2.26 -14.53
C GLN A 89 7.37 -2.92 -15.75
N LEU A 90 8.69 -3.12 -15.70
CA LEU A 90 9.39 -3.94 -16.70
C LEU A 90 8.95 -5.41 -16.57
N ASP A 91 8.49 -6.01 -17.68
CA ASP A 91 8.10 -7.42 -17.75
C ASP A 91 9.33 -8.28 -18.11
N ASN A 92 10.01 -8.75 -17.10
CA ASN A 92 11.17 -9.62 -17.22
C ASN A 92 10.99 -10.92 -16.42
N MET A 93 11.95 -11.84 -16.58
CA MET A 93 11.90 -13.12 -15.86
C MET A 93 11.90 -12.96 -14.33
N TYR A 94 12.56 -11.94 -13.81
CA TYR A 94 12.62 -11.69 -12.36
C TYR A 94 11.25 -11.33 -11.78
N ARG A 95 10.39 -10.65 -12.54
CA ARG A 95 9.02 -10.35 -12.13
C ARG A 95 8.21 -11.63 -11.88
N ARG A 96 8.42 -12.67 -12.68
CA ARG A 96 7.65 -13.92 -12.65
C ARG A 96 8.19 -14.96 -11.67
N MET A 97 9.46 -14.84 -11.28
CA MET A 97 10.16 -15.82 -10.44
C MET A 97 10.29 -15.41 -8.97
N ARG A 98 9.73 -14.27 -8.57
CA ARG A 98 9.76 -13.83 -7.18
C ARG A 98 8.92 -14.74 -6.31
N ARG A 99 9.44 -15.03 -5.10
CA ARG A 99 8.78 -15.88 -4.10
C ARG A 99 8.73 -15.22 -2.73
N LEU A 100 9.25 -14.01 -2.59
CA LEU A 100 9.16 -13.16 -1.40
C LEU A 100 8.38 -11.90 -1.75
N ILE A 101 7.42 -11.58 -0.91
CA ILE A 101 6.69 -10.32 -0.95
C ILE A 101 6.82 -9.63 0.40
N CYS A 102 7.14 -8.35 0.38
CA CYS A 102 7.26 -7.51 1.56
C CYS A 102 6.13 -6.48 1.54
N PHE A 103 5.47 -6.33 2.67
CA PHE A 103 4.42 -5.33 2.87
C PHE A 103 4.83 -4.34 3.94
N ASP A 104 4.48 -3.09 3.76
CA ASP A 104 4.29 -2.16 4.84
C ASP A 104 3.00 -2.50 5.60
N MET A 105 2.88 -2.08 6.85
CA MET A 105 1.73 -2.37 7.69
C MET A 105 0.75 -1.20 7.72
N ASP A 106 1.17 -0.09 8.31
CA ASP A 106 0.33 1.08 8.51
C ASP A 106 -0.08 1.69 7.17
N SER A 107 -1.34 2.04 7.02
CA SER A 107 -1.93 2.58 5.79
C SER A 107 -1.72 1.71 4.53
N THR A 108 -1.30 0.44 4.70
CA THR A 108 -1.10 -0.54 3.63
C THR A 108 -1.87 -1.83 3.89
N LEU A 109 -1.49 -2.66 4.86
CA LEU A 109 -2.25 -3.84 5.26
C LEU A 109 -3.45 -3.49 6.16
N ILE A 110 -3.34 -2.40 6.88
CA ILE A 110 -4.40 -1.82 7.71
C ILE A 110 -4.69 -0.39 7.23
N GLU A 111 -5.93 0.07 7.43
CA GLU A 111 -6.40 1.39 6.98
C GLU A 111 -6.16 2.51 8.01
N THR A 112 -5.18 2.33 8.91
CA THR A 112 -4.87 3.28 9.97
C THR A 112 -3.38 3.30 10.28
N GLU A 113 -2.95 4.34 10.99
CA GLU A 113 -1.63 4.46 11.63
C GLU A 113 -1.78 4.02 13.10
N VAL A 114 -1.08 2.95 13.50
CA VAL A 114 -1.22 2.41 14.86
C VAL A 114 -0.81 3.42 15.93
N ILE A 115 0.22 4.22 15.65
CA ILE A 115 0.65 5.24 16.62
C ILE A 115 -0.44 6.27 16.91
N ASP A 116 -1.26 6.61 15.93
CA ASP A 116 -2.38 7.53 16.10
C ASP A 116 -3.49 6.90 16.94
N GLU A 117 -3.79 5.61 16.72
CA GLU A 117 -4.75 4.87 17.54
C GLU A 117 -4.31 4.78 19.02
N LEU A 118 -3.03 4.50 19.25
CA LEU A 118 -2.45 4.50 20.59
C LEU A 118 -2.52 5.89 21.24
N ALA A 119 -2.22 6.94 20.48
CA ALA A 119 -2.26 8.33 20.96
C ALA A 119 -3.68 8.76 21.35
N ILE A 120 -4.69 8.37 20.58
CA ILE A 120 -6.10 8.62 20.91
C ILE A 120 -6.46 7.94 22.22
N ARG A 121 -6.07 6.68 22.42
CA ARG A 121 -6.33 5.93 23.65
C ARG A 121 -5.56 6.48 24.86
N ALA A 122 -4.39 7.04 24.63
CA ALA A 122 -3.59 7.70 25.67
C ALA A 122 -4.07 9.15 25.98
N GLY A 123 -5.00 9.69 25.20
CA GLY A 123 -5.48 11.07 25.35
C GLY A 123 -4.50 12.14 24.85
N VAL A 124 -3.54 11.76 23.99
CA VAL A 124 -2.48 12.65 23.46
C VAL A 124 -2.53 12.77 21.93
N GLY A 125 -3.68 12.50 21.33
CA GLY A 125 -3.83 12.49 19.87
C GLY A 125 -3.50 13.83 19.20
N ALA A 126 -3.87 14.95 19.81
CA ALA A 126 -3.58 16.29 19.29
C ALA A 126 -2.08 16.60 19.32
N GLU A 127 -1.39 16.22 20.37
CA GLU A 127 0.06 16.42 20.56
C GLU A 127 0.84 15.58 19.54
N VAL A 128 0.47 14.31 19.37
CA VAL A 128 1.11 13.43 18.40
C VAL A 128 0.90 13.94 16.98
N LYS A 129 -0.29 14.41 16.65
CA LYS A 129 -0.57 15.02 15.34
C LYS A 129 0.29 16.26 15.08
N ALA A 130 0.43 17.13 16.07
CA ALA A 130 1.28 18.33 15.96
C ALA A 130 2.75 17.98 15.68
N ILE A 131 3.28 16.93 16.31
CA ILE A 131 4.64 16.44 16.06
C ILE A 131 4.78 15.90 14.63
N THR A 132 3.79 15.13 14.19
CA THR A 132 3.76 14.61 12.82
C THR A 132 3.77 15.73 11.77
N GLU A 133 2.98 16.79 11.99
CA GLU A 133 2.95 17.96 11.11
C GLU A 133 4.28 18.70 11.08
N ARG A 134 4.98 18.83 12.20
CA ARG A 134 6.35 19.41 12.26
C ARG A 134 7.34 18.58 11.41
N ALA A 135 7.27 17.26 11.53
CA ALA A 135 8.10 16.37 10.73
C ALA A 135 7.80 16.50 9.22
N MET A 136 6.53 16.59 8.85
CA MET A 136 6.11 16.76 7.45
C MET A 136 6.56 18.10 6.85
N ARG A 137 6.69 19.14 7.68
CA ARG A 137 7.27 20.43 7.26
C ARG A 137 8.79 20.43 7.23
N GLY A 138 9.44 19.33 7.62
CA GLY A 138 10.90 19.23 7.68
C GLY A 138 11.57 19.97 8.84
N GLU A 139 10.81 20.32 9.89
CA GLU A 139 11.32 21.01 11.08
C GLU A 139 12.10 20.07 11.99
N ILE A 140 11.73 18.79 12.01
CA ILE A 140 12.39 17.71 12.74
C ILE A 140 12.55 16.49 11.83
N ASP A 141 13.54 15.65 12.08
CA ASP A 141 13.75 14.44 11.32
C ASP A 141 12.80 13.31 11.79
N PHE A 142 12.79 12.21 11.03
CA PHE A 142 11.92 11.07 11.32
C PHE A 142 12.24 10.46 12.70
N THR A 143 13.51 10.31 13.04
CA THR A 143 13.94 9.65 14.28
C THR A 143 13.53 10.48 15.50
N GLU A 144 13.75 11.78 15.43
CA GLU A 144 13.35 12.72 16.48
C GLU A 144 11.82 12.75 16.65
N SER A 145 11.09 12.90 15.53
CA SER A 145 9.63 12.85 15.52
C SER A 145 9.09 11.54 16.10
N PHE A 146 9.68 10.42 15.73
CA PHE A 146 9.28 9.11 16.23
C PHE A 146 9.47 8.99 17.74
N ARG A 147 10.63 9.42 18.24
CA ARG A 147 10.93 9.41 19.67
C ARG A 147 9.99 10.31 20.48
N GLU A 148 9.73 11.52 20.00
CA GLU A 148 8.80 12.45 20.66
C GLU A 148 7.39 11.87 20.74
N ARG A 149 6.89 11.28 19.67
CA ARG A 149 5.55 10.68 19.61
C ARG A 149 5.42 9.47 20.53
N VAL A 150 6.40 8.58 20.52
CA VAL A 150 6.39 7.37 21.38
C VAL A 150 6.52 7.74 22.85
N ALA A 151 7.33 8.74 23.20
CA ALA A 151 7.47 9.20 24.59
C ALA A 151 6.15 9.66 25.21
N LEU A 152 5.22 10.21 24.40
CA LEU A 152 3.89 10.61 24.84
C LEU A 152 2.99 9.41 25.22
N LEU A 153 3.32 8.20 24.78
CA LEU A 153 2.57 6.98 25.08
C LEU A 153 2.97 6.34 26.41
N LYS A 154 3.97 6.87 27.09
CA LYS A 154 4.46 6.35 28.37
C LYS A 154 3.33 6.20 29.39
N GLY A 155 3.29 5.04 30.03
CA GLY A 155 2.29 4.70 31.05
C GLY A 155 1.00 4.10 30.50
N LEU A 156 0.86 3.98 29.16
CA LEU A 156 -0.28 3.31 28.56
C LEU A 156 -0.28 1.82 28.93
N ASP A 157 -1.45 1.31 29.29
CA ASP A 157 -1.61 -0.09 29.68
C ASP A 157 -1.52 -1.02 28.46
N GLU A 158 -0.84 -2.15 28.61
CA GLU A 158 -0.67 -3.14 27.54
C GLU A 158 -2.00 -3.67 27.00
N SER A 159 -3.05 -3.75 27.84
CA SER A 159 -4.38 -4.19 27.40
C SER A 159 -4.96 -3.35 26.27
N VAL A 160 -4.60 -2.08 26.20
CA VAL A 160 -5.03 -1.18 25.13
C VAL A 160 -4.49 -1.63 23.75
N MET A 161 -3.27 -2.17 23.72
CA MET A 161 -2.69 -2.69 22.46
C MET A 161 -3.47 -3.88 21.95
N GLN A 162 -3.94 -4.78 22.85
CA GLN A 162 -4.78 -5.91 22.45
C GLN A 162 -6.12 -5.44 21.88
N GLU A 163 -6.79 -4.49 22.53
CA GLU A 163 -8.05 -3.93 22.05
C GLU A 163 -7.92 -3.31 20.67
N ILE A 164 -6.85 -2.54 20.42
CA ILE A 164 -6.57 -1.96 19.11
C ILE A 164 -6.31 -3.06 18.09
N ALA A 165 -5.47 -4.04 18.41
CA ALA A 165 -5.13 -5.14 17.49
C ALA A 165 -6.38 -5.91 17.02
N GLU A 166 -7.30 -6.21 17.94
CA GLU A 166 -8.55 -6.91 17.66
C GLU A 166 -9.53 -6.08 16.80
N SER A 167 -9.41 -4.76 16.82
CA SER A 167 -10.26 -3.82 16.07
C SER A 167 -9.58 -3.19 14.86
N LEU A 168 -8.37 -3.63 14.48
CA LEU A 168 -7.66 -3.06 13.33
C LEU A 168 -8.49 -3.15 12.04
N PRO A 169 -8.69 -2.03 11.35
CA PRO A 169 -9.37 -2.02 10.06
C PRO A 169 -8.43 -2.59 9.00
N ILE A 170 -8.69 -3.83 8.59
CA ILE A 170 -7.92 -4.51 7.56
C ILE A 170 -8.27 -3.95 6.18
N THR A 171 -7.27 -3.63 5.39
CA THR A 171 -7.46 -3.14 4.02
C THR A 171 -8.21 -4.16 3.18
N GLU A 172 -9.18 -3.68 2.41
CA GLU A 172 -10.02 -4.52 1.55
C GLU A 172 -9.19 -5.39 0.61
N GLY A 173 -9.46 -6.69 0.63
CA GLY A 173 -8.79 -7.67 -0.22
C GLY A 173 -7.55 -8.33 0.38
N VAL A 174 -7.07 -7.88 1.54
CA VAL A 174 -5.88 -8.47 2.21
C VAL A 174 -6.12 -9.95 2.56
N ASP A 175 -7.27 -10.31 3.08
CA ASP A 175 -7.58 -11.71 3.41
C ASP A 175 -7.40 -12.63 2.20
N ARG A 176 -7.96 -12.23 1.06
CA ARG A 176 -7.85 -12.98 -0.19
C ARG A 176 -6.42 -12.98 -0.73
N LEU A 177 -5.73 -11.83 -0.68
CA LEU A 177 -4.35 -11.71 -1.15
C LEU A 177 -3.43 -12.64 -0.36
N MET A 178 -3.50 -12.63 0.96
CA MET A 178 -2.67 -13.49 1.82
C MET A 178 -2.94 -14.96 1.56
N TYR A 179 -4.21 -15.36 1.43
CA TYR A 179 -4.57 -16.72 1.07
C TYR A 179 -3.94 -17.16 -0.26
N VAL A 180 -4.06 -16.33 -1.31
CA VAL A 180 -3.53 -16.63 -2.63
C VAL A 180 -2.00 -16.71 -2.62
N LEU A 181 -1.32 -15.77 -1.98
CA LEU A 181 0.14 -15.76 -1.88
C LEU A 181 0.67 -17.02 -1.21
N LYS A 182 0.06 -17.44 -0.11
CA LYS A 182 0.43 -18.67 0.60
C LYS A 182 0.17 -19.92 -0.24
N LYS A 183 -0.97 -19.96 -0.92
CA LYS A 183 -1.31 -21.08 -1.82
C LYS A 183 -0.28 -21.25 -2.93
N TYR A 184 0.29 -20.17 -3.45
CA TYR A 184 1.34 -20.19 -4.47
C TYR A 184 2.77 -20.28 -3.91
N GLY A 185 2.93 -20.50 -2.60
CA GLY A 185 4.22 -20.74 -1.97
C GLY A 185 5.09 -19.50 -1.79
N TYR A 186 4.48 -18.31 -1.77
CA TYR A 186 5.21 -17.08 -1.45
C TYR A 186 5.59 -17.04 0.03
N LYS A 187 6.80 -16.56 0.30
CA LYS A 187 7.19 -16.05 1.60
C LYS A 187 6.69 -14.62 1.75
N ILE A 188 6.13 -14.30 2.92
CA ILE A 188 5.52 -13.02 3.21
C ILE A 188 6.26 -12.37 4.36
N ALA A 189 6.68 -11.12 4.19
CA ALA A 189 7.31 -10.32 5.23
C ALA A 189 6.51 -9.02 5.46
N ILE A 190 6.43 -8.59 6.70
CA ILE A 190 5.99 -7.25 7.09
C ILE A 190 7.24 -6.46 7.48
N LEU A 191 7.46 -5.34 6.81
CA LEU A 191 8.54 -4.38 7.09
C LEU A 191 7.87 -3.05 7.43
N SER A 192 7.88 -2.66 8.70
CA SER A 192 7.09 -1.52 9.15
C SER A 192 7.89 -0.57 10.04
N GLY A 193 7.66 0.72 9.88
CA GLY A 193 8.05 1.73 10.85
C GLY A 193 7.19 1.75 12.13
N GLY A 194 6.10 0.98 12.17
CA GLY A 194 5.23 0.79 13.33
C GLY A 194 5.81 -0.19 14.37
N PHE A 195 4.94 -0.94 15.05
CA PHE A 195 5.34 -1.73 16.22
C PHE A 195 5.16 -3.23 16.00
N THR A 196 6.10 -3.99 16.55
CA THR A 196 6.13 -5.46 16.44
C THR A 196 4.88 -6.12 16.98
N TYR A 197 4.28 -5.60 18.05
CA TYR A 197 3.05 -6.15 18.64
C TYR A 197 1.95 -6.35 17.59
N PHE A 198 1.67 -5.33 16.80
CA PHE A 198 0.63 -5.36 15.76
C PHE A 198 1.06 -6.17 14.54
N GLY A 199 2.33 -6.12 14.17
CA GLY A 199 2.88 -6.97 13.13
C GLY A 199 2.77 -8.46 13.50
N GLN A 200 3.02 -8.83 14.75
CA GLN A 200 2.85 -10.21 15.25
C GLN A 200 1.38 -10.63 15.32
N TYR A 201 0.47 -9.72 15.61
CA TYR A 201 -0.95 -9.98 15.52
C TYR A 201 -1.38 -10.36 14.10
N LEU A 202 -0.94 -9.58 13.10
CA LEU A 202 -1.19 -9.89 11.70
C LEU A 202 -0.45 -11.17 11.25
N GLN A 203 0.74 -11.41 11.80
CA GLN A 203 1.48 -12.66 11.55
C GLN A 203 0.68 -13.90 11.96
N LYS A 204 0.09 -13.88 13.15
CA LYS A 204 -0.77 -14.97 13.60
C LYS A 204 -2.02 -15.11 12.75
N LYS A 205 -2.65 -13.99 12.41
CA LYS A 205 -3.89 -13.97 11.63
C LYS A 205 -3.71 -14.51 10.22
N TYR A 206 -2.63 -14.13 9.53
CA TYR A 206 -2.40 -14.44 8.12
C TYR A 206 -1.28 -15.45 7.87
N GLY A 207 -0.56 -15.87 8.90
CA GLY A 207 0.58 -16.77 8.78
C GLY A 207 1.74 -16.13 7.99
N VAL A 208 2.03 -14.85 8.25
CA VAL A 208 3.19 -14.13 7.70
C VAL A 208 4.46 -14.80 8.19
N ASP A 209 5.47 -14.93 7.32
CA ASP A 209 6.72 -15.62 7.66
C ASP A 209 7.66 -14.75 8.49
N TYR A 210 7.76 -13.45 8.20
CA TYR A 210 8.71 -12.53 8.84
C TYR A 210 8.05 -11.22 9.20
N VAL A 211 8.38 -10.69 10.38
CA VAL A 211 7.95 -9.36 10.84
C VAL A 211 9.16 -8.59 11.35
N TYR A 212 9.38 -7.40 10.79
CA TYR A 212 10.40 -6.46 11.20
C TYR A 212 9.74 -5.10 11.45
N ALA A 213 9.77 -4.65 12.68
CA ALA A 213 9.18 -3.38 13.12
C ALA A 213 9.90 -2.89 14.38
N ASN A 214 9.48 -1.75 14.92
CA ASN A 214 10.01 -1.24 16.18
C ASN A 214 9.39 -1.96 17.37
N GLU A 215 10.18 -2.19 18.39
CA GLU A 215 9.76 -2.83 19.62
C GLU A 215 9.41 -1.79 20.68
N LEU A 216 8.23 -1.88 21.27
CA LEU A 216 7.84 -1.09 22.42
C LEU A 216 8.29 -1.78 23.71
N GLU A 217 8.96 -1.06 24.57
CA GLU A 217 9.33 -1.57 25.89
C GLU A 217 8.11 -1.53 26.82
N ILE A 218 7.84 -2.68 27.45
CA ILE A 218 6.74 -2.84 28.40
C ILE A 218 7.31 -3.35 29.71
N VAL A 219 7.05 -2.64 30.81
CA VAL A 219 7.43 -3.03 32.17
C VAL A 219 6.19 -2.99 33.04
N ASP A 220 5.95 -4.08 33.77
CA ASP A 220 4.77 -4.23 34.66
C ASP A 220 3.44 -3.93 33.95
N GLY A 221 3.32 -4.36 32.68
CA GLY A 221 2.09 -4.19 31.87
C GLY A 221 1.86 -2.77 31.36
N LYS A 222 2.87 -1.91 31.38
CA LYS A 222 2.79 -0.51 30.89
C LYS A 222 3.94 -0.15 29.99
N LEU A 223 3.68 0.71 29.02
CA LEU A 223 4.70 1.32 28.16
C LEU A 223 5.61 2.23 29.01
N THR A 224 6.94 2.14 28.78
CA THR A 224 7.96 2.88 29.52
C THR A 224 8.50 4.09 28.79
#